data_a2e6b199094e284fa5fe6416df2291d3
#
_entry.id   a2e6b199094e284fa5fe6416df2291d3
#
_cell.length_a   1.000
_cell.length_b   1.000
_cell.length_c   1.000
_cell.angle_alpha   90.00
_cell.angle_beta   90.00
_cell.angle_gamma   90.00
#
_symmetry.space_group_name_H-M   'P 1'
#
loop_
_entity.id
_entity.type
_entity.pdbx_description
1 polymer ?
#
loop_
_entity_poly.entity_id
_entity_poly.type
_entity_poly.pdbx_seq_one_letter_code
_entity_poly.pdbx_strand_id
1 'polypeptide(L)'
;MNNVNLVKMKVEGSSKSHSRADIMSRDVESVIDEPEARGGTNLGLTPTETLLASLIGCSNVITHRIAEKEGVNIENLEITADAKFNKSGASIIEEIEVPFPEIILNIDMKSNASEDQFNKIKAQLKMYCPISKVITNSGTIITENWNKV
;
A
#
# COMPACT_ATOMS: atom_id res chain seq x y z
N MET A 1 8.51 27.81 4.90
CA MET A 1 8.31 26.37 5.18
C MET A 1 9.67 25.76 5.51
N ASN A 2 9.84 25.26 6.70
CA ASN A 2 11.06 24.55 7.06
C ASN A 2 11.03 23.15 6.45
N ASN A 3 11.81 22.92 5.40
CA ASN A 3 12.00 21.61 4.75
C ASN A 3 12.88 20.67 5.61
N VAL A 4 12.56 20.55 6.90
CA VAL A 4 13.48 20.01 7.91
C VAL A 4 13.67 18.49 7.81
N ASN A 5 12.74 17.75 7.17
CA ASN A 5 12.77 16.29 7.18
C ASN A 5 12.53 15.65 5.78
N LEU A 6 13.06 16.27 4.73
CA LEU A 6 13.01 15.66 3.40
C LEU A 6 14.14 14.62 3.25
N VAL A 7 13.78 13.43 2.83
CA VAL A 7 14.72 12.37 2.46
C VAL A 7 14.71 12.17 0.95
N LYS A 8 15.88 11.86 0.40
CA LYS A 8 16.02 11.51 -1.01
C LYS A 8 15.92 9.99 -1.15
N MET A 9 15.13 9.56 -2.12
CA MET A 9 14.99 8.15 -2.45
C MET A 9 15.26 7.96 -3.94
N LYS A 10 15.79 6.79 -4.30
CA LYS A 10 16.02 6.39 -5.67
C LYS A 10 15.58 4.95 -5.87
N VAL A 11 14.80 4.72 -6.90
CA VAL A 11 14.44 3.39 -7.39
C VAL A 11 14.79 3.36 -8.87
N GLU A 12 15.45 2.31 -9.33
CA GLU A 12 15.84 2.10 -10.70
C GLU A 12 15.11 0.91 -11.27
N GLY A 13 14.75 0.99 -12.55
CA GLY A 13 14.08 -0.07 -13.26
C GLY A 13 14.73 -0.36 -14.61
N SER A 14 14.77 -1.62 -14.97
CA SER A 14 15.25 -2.11 -16.27
C SER A 14 14.17 -2.94 -16.93
N SER A 15 13.70 -2.52 -18.10
CA SER A 15 12.75 -3.29 -18.91
C SER A 15 13.42 -4.55 -19.46
N LYS A 16 12.87 -5.70 -19.11
CA LYS A 16 13.34 -7.01 -19.60
C LYS A 16 12.44 -7.57 -20.69
N SER A 17 11.19 -7.15 -20.71
CA SER A 17 10.22 -7.48 -21.76
C SER A 17 9.11 -6.42 -21.78
N HIS A 18 8.11 -6.60 -22.64
CA HIS A 18 6.93 -5.73 -22.67
C HIS A 18 6.12 -5.72 -21.36
N SER A 19 6.31 -6.72 -20.50
CA SER A 19 5.55 -6.90 -19.24
C SER A 19 6.44 -6.85 -18.00
N ARG A 20 7.73 -7.19 -18.11
CA ARG A 20 8.63 -7.33 -16.96
C ARG A 20 9.59 -6.15 -16.83
N ALA A 21 9.64 -5.61 -15.63
CA ALA A 21 10.68 -4.69 -15.19
C ALA A 21 11.40 -5.25 -13.95
N ASP A 22 12.73 -5.31 -14.02
CA ASP A 22 13.52 -5.61 -12.83
C ASP A 22 13.80 -4.31 -12.10
N ILE A 23 13.53 -4.30 -10.82
CA ILE A 23 13.54 -3.12 -9.96
C ILE A 23 14.65 -3.26 -8.93
N MET A 24 15.37 -2.18 -8.69
CA MET A 24 16.39 -2.12 -7.64
C MET A 24 16.28 -0.84 -6.83
N SER A 25 16.40 -0.96 -5.56
CA SER A 25 16.58 0.17 -4.65
C SER A 25 17.54 -0.24 -3.54
N ARG A 26 18.59 0.57 -3.33
CA ARG A 26 19.68 0.23 -2.41
C ARG A 26 20.32 -1.11 -2.84
N ASP A 27 20.35 -2.11 -1.98
CA ASP A 27 20.83 -3.49 -2.22
C ASP A 27 19.67 -4.50 -2.33
N VAL A 28 18.45 -4.01 -2.60
CA VAL A 28 17.23 -4.84 -2.69
C VAL A 28 16.74 -4.89 -4.12
N GLU A 29 16.53 -6.08 -4.62
CA GLU A 29 15.97 -6.36 -5.93
C GLU A 29 14.51 -6.83 -5.81
N SER A 30 13.71 -6.49 -6.82
CA SER A 30 12.32 -6.92 -6.95
C SER A 30 11.97 -7.04 -8.44
N VAL A 31 10.91 -7.75 -8.74
CA VAL A 31 10.38 -7.89 -10.09
C VAL A 31 8.94 -7.42 -10.13
N ILE A 32 8.62 -6.60 -11.11
CA ILE A 32 7.25 -6.27 -11.50
C ILE A 32 6.99 -6.94 -12.84
N ASP A 33 5.91 -7.71 -12.94
CA ASP A 33 5.60 -8.51 -14.12
C ASP A 33 4.09 -8.61 -14.31
N GLU A 34 3.67 -9.34 -15.32
CA GLU A 34 2.29 -9.71 -15.58
C GLU A 34 2.12 -11.22 -15.46
N PRO A 35 0.91 -11.73 -15.17
CA PRO A 35 0.65 -13.16 -15.22
C PRO A 35 0.75 -13.69 -16.66
N GLU A 36 1.00 -14.98 -16.80
CA GLU A 36 1.14 -15.65 -18.11
C GLU A 36 -0.08 -15.41 -19.01
N ALA A 37 -1.29 -15.37 -18.43
CA ALA A 37 -2.53 -15.10 -19.18
C ALA A 37 -2.55 -13.71 -19.84
N ARG A 38 -1.71 -12.78 -19.40
CA ARG A 38 -1.54 -11.44 -19.98
C ARG A 38 -0.19 -11.26 -20.70
N GLY A 39 0.49 -12.37 -20.98
CA GLY A 39 1.75 -12.37 -21.72
C GLY A 39 3.00 -12.13 -20.88
N GLY A 40 2.89 -12.18 -19.57
CA GLY A 40 4.02 -12.10 -18.65
C GLY A 40 4.62 -13.46 -18.31
N THR A 41 5.53 -13.47 -17.35
CA THR A 41 6.19 -14.67 -16.83
C THR A 41 5.83 -15.00 -15.39
N ASN A 42 4.93 -14.22 -14.79
CA ASN A 42 4.42 -14.39 -13.42
C ASN A 42 5.53 -14.48 -12.35
N LEU A 43 6.60 -13.72 -12.54
CA LEU A 43 7.75 -13.68 -11.61
C LEU A 43 7.67 -12.56 -10.57
N GLY A 44 6.66 -11.71 -10.63
CA GLY A 44 6.45 -10.62 -9.70
C GLY A 44 4.99 -10.16 -9.69
N LEU A 45 4.69 -9.28 -8.74
CA LEU A 45 3.39 -8.61 -8.70
C LEU A 45 3.21 -7.72 -9.93
N THR A 46 1.96 -7.54 -10.35
CA THR A 46 1.64 -6.54 -11.37
C THR A 46 1.85 -5.12 -10.82
N PRO A 47 1.99 -4.10 -11.69
CA PRO A 47 2.10 -2.71 -11.22
C PRO A 47 0.96 -2.29 -10.28
N THR A 48 -0.27 -2.67 -10.59
CA THR A 48 -1.46 -2.36 -9.78
C THR A 48 -1.46 -3.10 -8.44
N GLU A 49 -1.07 -4.37 -8.42
CA GLU A 49 -0.88 -5.13 -7.18
C GLU A 49 0.27 -4.55 -6.34
N THR A 50 1.32 -4.05 -6.98
CA THR A 50 2.45 -3.40 -6.29
C THR A 50 2.00 -2.12 -5.57
N LEU A 51 1.08 -1.35 -6.15
CA LEU A 51 0.47 -0.20 -5.46
C LEU A 51 -0.26 -0.63 -4.19
N LEU A 52 -1.08 -1.68 -4.27
CA LEU A 52 -1.80 -2.22 -3.11
C LEU A 52 -0.83 -2.80 -2.08
N ALA A 53 0.21 -3.49 -2.52
CA ALA A 53 1.26 -4.02 -1.64
C ALA A 53 2.00 -2.90 -0.90
N SER A 54 2.27 -1.77 -1.56
CA SER A 54 2.89 -0.61 -0.91
C SER A 54 1.98 -0.01 0.18
N LEU A 55 0.67 0.02 -0.06
CA LEU A 55 -0.30 0.47 0.94
C LEU A 55 -0.35 -0.47 2.15
N ILE A 56 -0.34 -1.79 1.92
CA ILE A 56 -0.28 -2.79 3.00
C ILE A 56 1.02 -2.63 3.80
N GLY A 57 2.16 -2.55 3.13
CA GLY A 57 3.46 -2.40 3.78
C GLY A 57 3.56 -1.13 4.62
N CYS A 58 3.08 -0.01 4.09
CA CYS A 58 3.02 1.25 4.81
C CYS A 58 2.07 1.17 6.01
N SER A 59 0.88 0.61 5.82
CA SER A 59 -0.10 0.42 6.89
C SER A 59 0.49 -0.42 8.03
N ASN A 60 1.22 -1.48 7.70
CA ASN A 60 1.92 -2.30 8.69
C ASN A 60 2.93 -1.49 9.50
N VAL A 61 3.84 -0.79 8.84
CA VAL A 61 4.90 -0.01 9.52
C VAL A 61 4.30 1.09 10.39
N ILE A 62 3.35 1.84 9.87
CA ILE A 62 2.76 2.98 10.60
C ILE A 62 1.90 2.48 11.78
N THR A 63 1.14 1.40 11.62
CA THR A 63 0.37 0.81 12.71
C THR A 63 1.29 0.39 13.87
N HIS A 64 2.42 -0.26 13.59
CA HIS A 64 3.38 -0.64 14.62
C HIS A 64 4.00 0.57 15.32
N ARG A 65 4.35 1.63 14.57
CA ARG A 65 4.89 2.87 15.15
C ARG A 65 3.89 3.58 16.06
N ILE A 66 2.63 3.61 15.65
CA ILE A 66 1.57 4.20 16.49
C ILE A 66 1.36 3.35 17.74
N ALA A 67 1.30 2.03 17.59
CA ALA A 67 1.14 1.09 18.71
C ALA A 67 2.27 1.23 19.73
N GLU A 68 3.53 1.30 19.26
CA GLU A 68 4.69 1.54 20.14
C GLU A 68 4.54 2.84 20.92
N LYS A 69 4.14 3.91 20.26
CA LYS A 69 3.91 5.21 20.89
C LYS A 69 2.79 5.20 21.93
N GLU A 70 1.75 4.38 21.71
CA GLU A 70 0.65 4.18 22.64
C GLU A 70 0.95 3.10 23.72
N GLY A 71 2.15 2.53 23.75
CA GLY A 71 2.53 1.49 24.70
C GLY A 71 1.85 0.14 24.45
N VAL A 72 1.46 -0.13 23.23
CA VAL A 72 0.75 -1.36 22.82
C VAL A 72 1.71 -2.33 22.15
N ASN A 73 1.64 -3.59 22.57
CA ASN A 73 2.33 -4.70 21.90
C ASN A 73 1.37 -5.39 20.93
N ILE A 74 1.73 -5.44 19.66
CA ILE A 74 1.01 -6.18 18.63
C ILE A 74 1.59 -7.58 18.54
N GLU A 75 0.77 -8.59 18.75
CA GLU A 75 1.15 -10.01 18.60
C GLU A 75 1.04 -10.47 17.15
N ASN A 76 -0.01 -10.04 16.46
CA ASN A 76 -0.24 -10.35 15.05
C ASN A 76 -1.00 -9.23 14.37
N LEU A 77 -0.68 -8.98 13.11
CA LEU A 77 -1.33 -7.97 12.28
C LEU A 77 -1.48 -8.53 10.86
N GLU A 78 -2.72 -8.80 10.47
CA GLU A 78 -3.06 -9.24 9.12
C GLU A 78 -3.77 -8.11 8.39
N ILE A 79 -3.29 -7.81 7.19
CA ILE A 79 -3.84 -6.72 6.37
C ILE A 79 -4.11 -7.26 4.98
N THR A 80 -5.33 -7.07 4.50
CA THR A 80 -5.68 -7.31 3.09
C THR A 80 -6.16 -6.02 2.45
N ALA A 81 -5.95 -5.89 1.15
CA ALA A 81 -6.42 -4.78 0.35
C ALA A 81 -7.22 -5.31 -0.84
N ASP A 82 -8.50 -4.99 -0.86
CA ASP A 82 -9.39 -5.27 -1.99
C ASP A 82 -9.65 -3.97 -2.74
N ALA A 83 -9.50 -3.99 -4.06
CA ALA A 83 -9.65 -2.79 -4.87
C ALA A 83 -10.56 -3.01 -6.07
N LYS A 84 -11.29 -1.96 -6.43
CA LYS A 84 -11.90 -1.83 -7.75
C LYS A 84 -10.94 -1.07 -8.65
N PHE A 85 -10.73 -1.58 -9.83
CA PHE A 85 -9.82 -0.98 -10.81
C PHE A 85 -10.51 -0.85 -12.16
N ASN A 86 -10.56 0.37 -12.68
CA ASN A 86 -11.02 0.63 -14.05
C ASN A 86 -9.85 0.43 -15.01
N LYS A 87 -9.88 -0.66 -15.74
CA LYS A 87 -8.80 -1.05 -16.66
C LYS A 87 -8.81 -0.31 -18.01
N SER A 88 -9.85 0.48 -18.31
CA SER A 88 -9.98 1.12 -19.63
C SER A 88 -8.79 2.03 -19.97
N GLY A 89 -8.23 2.72 -18.97
CA GLY A 89 -7.04 3.53 -19.16
C GLY A 89 -5.81 2.69 -19.50
N ALA A 90 -5.55 1.66 -18.71
CA ALA A 90 -4.42 0.75 -18.93
C ALA A 90 -4.53 -0.04 -20.25
N SER A 91 -5.76 -0.26 -20.73
CA SER A 91 -6.02 -0.89 -22.03
C SER A 91 -6.00 0.11 -23.22
N ILE A 92 -5.63 1.37 -22.96
CA ILE A 92 -5.54 2.45 -23.98
C ILE A 92 -6.87 2.66 -24.73
N ILE A 93 -7.99 2.52 -24.01
CA ILE A 93 -9.33 2.71 -24.56
C ILE A 93 -9.80 4.17 -24.35
N GLU A 94 -9.63 4.68 -23.12
CA GLU A 94 -10.02 6.02 -22.73
C GLU A 94 -9.21 6.50 -21.52
N GLU A 95 -9.11 7.81 -21.34
CA GLU A 95 -8.50 8.39 -20.14
C GLU A 95 -9.40 8.17 -18.93
N ILE A 96 -8.82 7.69 -17.83
CA ILE A 96 -9.53 7.46 -16.56
C ILE A 96 -8.90 8.37 -15.50
N GLU A 97 -9.66 9.31 -14.98
CA GLU A 97 -9.19 10.27 -13.98
C GLU A 97 -8.89 9.59 -12.63
N VAL A 98 -9.76 8.68 -12.20
CA VAL A 98 -9.58 7.93 -10.94
C VAL A 98 -9.57 6.43 -11.22
N PRO A 99 -8.40 5.83 -11.55
CA PRO A 99 -8.32 4.42 -11.93
C PRO A 99 -8.73 3.45 -10.83
N PHE A 100 -8.49 3.81 -9.57
CA PHE A 100 -8.94 3.08 -8.40
C PHE A 100 -10.01 3.88 -7.67
N PRO A 101 -11.30 3.71 -7.98
CA PRO A 101 -12.34 4.45 -7.29
C PRO A 101 -12.45 4.10 -5.81
N GLU A 102 -12.15 2.84 -5.45
CA GLU A 102 -12.27 2.35 -4.07
C GLU A 102 -11.22 1.30 -3.76
N ILE A 103 -10.64 1.42 -2.57
CA ILE A 103 -9.78 0.40 -1.94
C ILE A 103 -10.35 0.12 -0.54
N ILE A 104 -10.50 -1.15 -0.20
CA ILE A 104 -10.93 -1.59 1.13
C ILE A 104 -9.73 -2.26 1.80
N LEU A 105 -9.30 -1.71 2.93
CA LEU A 105 -8.32 -2.33 3.82
C LEU A 105 -9.05 -3.07 4.94
N ASN A 106 -8.81 -4.35 5.05
CA ASN A 106 -9.24 -5.15 6.18
C ASN A 106 -8.03 -5.40 7.09
N ILE A 107 -8.11 -4.97 8.34
CA ILE A 107 -7.00 -4.98 9.30
C ILE A 107 -7.43 -5.75 10.53
N ASP A 108 -6.87 -6.93 10.72
CA ASP A 108 -7.09 -7.78 11.89
C ASP A 108 -5.88 -7.63 12.82
N MET A 109 -6.09 -7.09 14.02
CA MET A 109 -5.02 -6.83 14.97
C MET A 109 -5.23 -7.61 16.26
N LYS A 110 -4.29 -8.48 16.58
CA LYS A 110 -4.16 -9.13 17.88
C LYS A 110 -3.11 -8.39 18.72
N SER A 111 -3.51 -7.86 19.84
CA SER A 111 -2.64 -7.04 20.69
C SER A 111 -3.15 -6.99 22.13
N ASN A 112 -2.35 -6.38 23.01
CA ASN A 112 -2.76 -6.07 24.39
C ASN A 112 -3.44 -4.70 24.53
N ALA A 113 -3.88 -4.08 23.43
CA ALA A 113 -4.50 -2.76 23.46
C ALA A 113 -5.83 -2.77 24.23
N SER A 114 -6.03 -1.73 25.04
CA SER A 114 -7.38 -1.38 25.53
C SER A 114 -8.24 -0.88 24.37
N GLU A 115 -9.56 -0.77 24.60
CA GLU A 115 -10.47 -0.19 23.59
C GLU A 115 -10.06 1.24 23.20
N ASP A 116 -9.67 2.06 24.16
CA ASP A 116 -9.21 3.44 23.90
C ASP A 116 -7.94 3.46 23.07
N GLN A 117 -6.97 2.61 23.39
CA GLN A 117 -5.73 2.50 22.64
C GLN A 117 -5.99 1.99 21.21
N PHE A 118 -6.84 0.98 21.06
CA PHE A 118 -7.24 0.46 19.75
C PHE A 118 -7.90 1.54 18.89
N ASN A 119 -8.82 2.31 19.46
CA ASN A 119 -9.49 3.41 18.76
C ASN A 119 -8.52 4.53 18.36
N LYS A 120 -7.52 4.84 19.20
CA LYS A 120 -6.47 5.80 18.86
C LYS A 120 -5.61 5.31 17.69
N ILE A 121 -5.23 4.04 17.68
CA ILE A 121 -4.46 3.44 16.58
C ILE A 121 -5.23 3.55 15.27
N LYS A 122 -6.51 3.15 15.27
CA LYS A 122 -7.40 3.27 14.11
C LYS A 122 -7.48 4.69 13.57
N ALA A 123 -7.68 5.66 14.44
CA ALA A 123 -7.85 7.07 14.04
C ALA A 123 -6.58 7.64 13.41
N GLN A 124 -5.41 7.17 13.84
CA GLN A 124 -4.12 7.74 13.46
C GLN A 124 -3.52 7.15 12.18
N LEU A 125 -3.87 5.93 11.78
CA LEU A 125 -3.26 5.30 10.61
C LEU A 125 -3.39 6.19 9.36
N LYS A 126 -4.58 6.60 9.00
CA LYS A 126 -4.83 7.46 7.83
C LYS A 126 -4.21 8.85 7.93
N MET A 127 -3.91 9.30 9.15
CA MET A 127 -3.27 10.61 9.36
C MET A 127 -1.77 10.57 9.03
N TYR A 128 -1.11 9.45 9.27
CA TYR A 128 0.35 9.34 9.19
C TYR A 128 0.86 8.45 8.07
N CYS A 129 0.04 7.59 7.48
CA CYS A 129 0.47 6.74 6.36
C CYS A 129 0.66 7.58 5.09
N PRO A 130 1.90 7.79 4.62
CA PRO A 130 2.15 8.62 3.43
C PRO A 130 1.57 8.01 2.16
N ILE A 131 1.55 6.68 2.05
CA ILE A 131 0.98 6.01 0.87
C ILE A 131 -0.53 6.18 0.82
N SER A 132 -1.22 6.03 1.95
CA SER A 132 -2.65 6.31 2.05
C SER A 132 -2.98 7.75 1.64
N LYS A 133 -2.16 8.72 2.08
CA LYS A 133 -2.36 10.14 1.71
C LYS A 133 -2.19 10.38 0.22
N VAL A 134 -1.16 9.82 -0.40
CA VAL A 134 -0.95 9.96 -1.85
C VAL A 134 -2.12 9.36 -2.61
N ILE A 135 -2.56 8.17 -2.23
CA ILE A 135 -3.68 7.48 -2.88
C ILE A 135 -4.99 8.28 -2.72
N THR A 136 -5.33 8.69 -1.50
CA THR A 136 -6.57 9.45 -1.27
C THR A 136 -6.57 10.81 -1.93
N ASN A 137 -5.41 11.47 -2.01
CA ASN A 137 -5.28 12.75 -2.72
C ASN A 137 -5.51 12.62 -4.23
N SER A 138 -5.41 11.43 -4.80
CA SER A 138 -5.73 11.18 -6.22
C SER A 138 -7.23 11.00 -6.49
N GLY A 139 -8.07 11.04 -5.47
CA GLY A 139 -9.53 10.84 -5.60
C GLY A 139 -10.02 9.45 -5.20
N THR A 140 -9.12 8.52 -4.92
CA THR A 140 -9.47 7.17 -4.44
C THR A 140 -10.03 7.21 -3.03
N ILE A 141 -11.12 6.50 -2.78
CA ILE A 141 -11.68 6.31 -1.44
C ILE A 141 -11.03 5.07 -0.82
N ILE A 142 -10.39 5.23 0.34
CA ILE A 142 -9.89 4.12 1.15
C ILE A 142 -10.81 3.93 2.34
N THR A 143 -11.42 2.75 2.44
CA THR A 143 -12.21 2.32 3.59
C THR A 143 -11.40 1.35 4.43
N GLU A 144 -11.25 1.63 5.72
CA GLU A 144 -10.54 0.77 6.67
C GLU A 144 -11.54 0.01 7.53
N ASN A 145 -11.49 -1.30 7.49
CA ASN A 145 -12.24 -2.20 8.36
C ASN A 145 -11.29 -2.80 9.39
N TRP A 146 -11.43 -2.41 10.63
CA TRP A 146 -10.57 -2.86 11.72
C TRP A 146 -11.29 -3.89 12.61
N ASN A 147 -10.60 -4.99 12.85
CA ASN A 147 -11.04 -6.01 13.78
C ASN A 147 -9.99 -6.23 14.87
N LYS A 148 -10.44 -6.20 16.12
CA LYS A 148 -9.66 -6.61 17.28
C LYS A 148 -9.87 -8.11 17.49
N VAL A 149 -8.85 -8.90 17.22
CA VAL A 149 -8.90 -10.37 17.24
C VAL A 149 -8.06 -10.99 18.37
#